data_762be353de15debb127b138f7c89c33a
#
_entry.id   762be353de15debb127b138f7c89c33a
#
_cell.length_a   1.000
_cell.length_b   1.000
_cell.length_c   1.000
_cell.angle_alpha   90.00
_cell.angle_beta   90.00
_cell.angle_gamma   90.00
#
_symmetry.space_group_name_H-M   'P 1'
#
loop_
_entity.id
_entity.type
_entity.pdbx_description
1 polymer ?
#
loop_
_entity_poly.entity_id
_entity_poly.type
_entity_poly.pdbx_seq_one_letter_code
_entity_poly.pdbx_strand_id
1 'polypeptide(L)'
;IADTFGSRGIPFQFFDALMPSERLERAMAELVPGLSAHPYLSGVEKACFMSHAVLWEQALDEGVPYIAVFEDDVLLGEGAEQFLAEDTWLQERFDPDSAFVVRLETMFMHVLTSPSGVADYGGRAFPLLESEHCGTAGYIISREAMRFFLDRFAVLPPERLHPVDLMMFGNPDDREGMPVCQLNPALCAQ
;
A
#
# COMPACT_ATOMS: atom_id res chain seq x y z
N ILE A 1 16.77 -1.96 -6.84
CA ILE A 1 15.85 -0.80 -6.80
C ILE A 1 16.59 0.53 -6.90
N ALA A 2 17.69 0.77 -6.17
CA ALA A 2 18.43 2.04 -6.19
C ALA A 2 18.83 2.47 -7.60
N ASP A 3 19.40 1.55 -8.38
CA ASP A 3 19.79 1.82 -9.77
C ASP A 3 18.58 2.11 -10.66
N THR A 4 17.46 1.41 -10.43
CA THR A 4 16.23 1.56 -11.21
C THR A 4 15.58 2.92 -10.99
N PHE A 5 15.45 3.35 -9.74
CA PHE A 5 14.86 4.63 -9.37
C PHE A 5 15.81 5.79 -9.69
N GLY A 6 17.10 5.66 -9.30
CA GLY A 6 18.10 6.70 -9.52
C GLY A 6 18.34 7.01 -11.01
N SER A 7 18.42 5.99 -11.87
CA SER A 7 18.61 6.19 -13.31
C SER A 7 17.43 6.86 -14.00
N ARG A 8 16.23 6.83 -13.39
CA ARG A 8 15.01 7.51 -13.88
C ARG A 8 14.74 8.85 -13.20
N GLY A 9 15.63 9.30 -12.30
CA GLY A 9 15.46 10.55 -11.55
C GLY A 9 14.30 10.53 -10.57
N ILE A 10 13.86 9.35 -10.12
CA ILE A 10 12.78 9.18 -9.14
C ILE A 10 13.39 9.31 -7.74
N PRO A 11 12.96 10.28 -6.93
CA PRO A 11 13.41 10.39 -5.55
C PRO A 11 12.88 9.23 -4.71
N PHE A 12 13.72 8.69 -3.83
CA PHE A 12 13.30 7.60 -2.94
C PHE A 12 14.10 7.61 -1.63
N GLN A 13 13.55 6.97 -0.63
CA GLN A 13 14.20 6.70 0.66
C GLN A 13 14.10 5.20 0.94
N PHE A 14 15.13 4.65 1.58
CA PHE A 14 15.07 3.29 2.07
C PHE A 14 14.38 3.22 3.42
N PHE A 15 13.55 2.22 3.59
CA PHE A 15 12.99 1.80 4.85
C PHE A 15 13.52 0.40 5.17
N ASP A 16 14.13 0.24 6.36
CA ASP A 16 14.61 -1.06 6.82
C ASP A 16 13.42 -1.90 7.29
N ALA A 17 12.99 -2.84 6.45
CA ALA A 17 11.90 -3.75 6.75
C ALA A 17 12.15 -4.53 8.05
N LEU A 18 11.09 -4.80 8.78
CA LEU A 18 11.17 -5.57 10.02
C LEU A 18 11.49 -7.04 9.70
N MET A 19 12.29 -7.62 10.58
CA MET A 19 12.60 -9.06 10.59
C MET A 19 12.10 -9.67 11.89
N PRO A 20 11.84 -10.98 11.96
CA PRO A 20 11.52 -11.67 13.21
C PRO A 20 12.56 -11.36 14.31
N SER A 21 12.15 -10.61 15.33
CA SER A 21 13.03 -10.04 16.36
C SER A 21 12.20 -9.47 17.52
N GLU A 22 12.86 -9.10 18.61
CA GLU A 22 12.22 -8.35 19.71
C GLU A 22 11.63 -7.00 19.26
N ARG A 23 12.19 -6.38 18.21
CA ARG A 23 11.65 -5.15 17.62
C ARG A 23 10.30 -5.40 16.97
N LEU A 24 10.16 -6.52 16.24
CA LEU A 24 8.89 -6.93 15.65
C LEU A 24 7.83 -7.19 16.72
N GLU A 25 8.19 -7.94 17.79
CA GLU A 25 7.25 -8.25 18.88
C GLU A 25 6.73 -6.98 19.58
N ARG A 26 7.60 -6.00 19.81
CA ARG A 26 7.18 -4.71 20.37
C ARG A 26 6.26 -3.94 19.44
N ALA A 27 6.61 -3.84 18.16
CA ALA A 27 5.79 -3.15 17.17
C ALA A 27 4.40 -3.80 17.04
N MET A 28 4.32 -5.14 17.03
CA MET A 28 3.02 -5.84 17.04
C MET A 28 2.21 -5.51 18.30
N ALA A 29 2.83 -5.53 19.46
CA ALA A 29 2.14 -5.25 20.72
C ALA A 29 1.59 -3.81 20.79
N GLU A 30 2.25 -2.87 20.16
CA GLU A 30 1.89 -1.45 20.14
C GLU A 30 0.83 -1.14 19.07
N LEU A 31 1.04 -1.61 17.83
CA LEU A 31 0.21 -1.19 16.69
C LEU A 31 -0.85 -2.21 16.29
N VAL A 32 -0.54 -3.51 16.33
CA VAL A 32 -1.43 -4.58 15.87
C VAL A 32 -1.39 -5.77 16.84
N PRO A 33 -1.94 -5.63 18.05
CA PRO A 33 -1.81 -6.65 19.10
C PRO A 33 -2.33 -8.04 18.68
N GLY A 34 -3.33 -8.10 17.81
CA GLY A 34 -3.88 -9.34 17.29
C GLY A 34 -2.86 -10.19 16.52
N LEU A 35 -1.82 -9.60 15.92
CA LEU A 35 -0.77 -10.34 15.21
C LEU A 35 0.10 -11.18 16.13
N SER A 36 0.40 -10.69 17.33
CA SER A 36 1.21 -11.43 18.30
C SER A 36 0.62 -12.81 18.60
N ALA A 37 -0.69 -12.88 18.77
CA ALA A 37 -1.42 -14.11 19.07
C ALA A 37 -1.91 -14.85 17.82
N HIS A 38 -1.64 -14.36 16.61
CA HIS A 38 -2.17 -14.95 15.38
C HIS A 38 -1.60 -16.36 15.13
N PRO A 39 -2.47 -17.40 15.02
CA PRO A 39 -2.01 -18.78 15.06
C PRO A 39 -1.44 -19.30 13.74
N TYR A 40 -1.77 -18.66 12.61
CA TYR A 40 -1.47 -19.19 11.27
C TYR A 40 -0.47 -18.34 10.47
N LEU A 41 -0.38 -17.04 10.72
CA LEU A 41 0.61 -16.21 10.03
C LEU A 41 2.02 -16.56 10.49
N SER A 42 2.90 -16.82 9.53
CA SER A 42 4.32 -17.06 9.76
C SER A 42 5.02 -15.79 10.29
N GLY A 43 6.20 -15.95 10.88
CA GLY A 43 7.01 -14.81 11.32
C GLY A 43 7.37 -13.86 10.18
N VAL A 44 7.52 -14.36 8.96
CA VAL A 44 7.82 -13.54 7.76
C VAL A 44 6.58 -12.73 7.36
N GLU A 45 5.40 -13.33 7.31
CA GLU A 45 4.16 -12.61 7.00
C GLU A 45 3.83 -11.54 8.05
N LYS A 46 4.04 -11.83 9.34
CA LYS A 46 3.93 -10.84 10.42
C LYS A 46 4.94 -9.69 10.24
N ALA A 47 6.18 -10.01 9.87
CA ALA A 47 7.22 -9.02 9.63
C ALA A 47 6.89 -8.13 8.41
N CYS A 48 6.40 -8.71 7.31
CA CYS A 48 5.92 -7.98 6.15
C CYS A 48 4.77 -7.04 6.54
N PHE A 49 3.73 -7.56 7.20
CA PHE A 49 2.60 -6.77 7.70
C PHE A 49 3.06 -5.57 8.52
N MET A 50 3.91 -5.84 9.52
CA MET A 50 4.38 -4.80 10.43
C MET A 50 5.33 -3.80 9.78
N SER A 51 6.06 -4.18 8.73
CA SER A 51 6.87 -3.24 7.96
C SER A 51 6.01 -2.16 7.33
N HIS A 52 4.87 -2.53 6.73
CA HIS A 52 3.90 -1.55 6.20
C HIS A 52 3.28 -0.70 7.30
N ALA A 53 2.82 -1.31 8.40
CA ALA A 53 2.17 -0.59 9.50
C ALA A 53 3.13 0.44 10.16
N VAL A 54 4.38 0.06 10.43
CA VAL A 54 5.39 0.97 11.00
C VAL A 54 5.76 2.08 10.02
N LEU A 55 5.86 1.78 8.73
CA LEU A 55 6.12 2.80 7.70
C LEU A 55 4.98 3.82 7.64
N TRP A 56 3.73 3.38 7.75
CA TRP A 56 2.57 4.30 7.80
C TRP A 56 2.56 5.15 9.07
N GLU A 57 2.86 4.56 10.22
CA GLU A 57 2.99 5.32 11.48
C GLU A 57 4.04 6.41 11.36
N GLN A 58 5.24 6.09 10.83
CA GLN A 58 6.29 7.08 10.60
C GLN A 58 5.84 8.19 9.66
N ALA A 59 5.15 7.87 8.58
CA ALA A 59 4.62 8.87 7.65
C ALA A 59 3.56 9.78 8.30
N LEU A 60 2.74 9.23 9.20
CA LEU A 60 1.79 10.02 10.00
C LEU A 60 2.50 10.96 10.95
N ASP A 61 3.56 10.52 11.63
CA ASP A 61 4.38 11.34 12.54
C ASP A 61 5.09 12.47 11.79
N GLU A 62 5.56 12.22 10.57
CA GLU A 62 6.16 13.22 9.68
C GLU A 62 5.12 14.19 9.10
N GLY A 63 3.86 13.87 9.22
CA GLY A 63 2.74 14.73 8.79
C GLY A 63 2.59 14.83 7.27
N VAL A 64 3.14 13.89 6.49
CA VAL A 64 3.00 13.88 5.02
C VAL A 64 1.58 13.52 4.59
N PRO A 65 1.06 14.09 3.49
CA PRO A 65 -0.31 13.83 3.04
C PRO A 65 -0.51 12.43 2.44
N TYR A 66 0.51 11.85 1.88
CA TYR A 66 0.55 10.51 1.28
C TYR A 66 1.98 10.04 1.11
N ILE A 67 2.15 8.74 0.93
CA ILE A 67 3.42 8.11 0.54
C ILE A 67 3.21 7.13 -0.61
N ALA A 68 4.26 6.96 -1.43
CA ALA A 68 4.37 5.86 -2.37
C ALA A 68 5.29 4.80 -1.79
N VAL A 69 4.82 3.56 -1.71
CA VAL A 69 5.54 2.43 -1.13
C VAL A 69 5.88 1.43 -2.22
N PHE A 70 7.11 0.95 -2.22
CA PHE A 70 7.59 -0.08 -3.15
C PHE A 70 8.42 -1.13 -2.41
N GLU A 71 8.23 -2.38 -2.77
CA GLU A 71 9.12 -3.48 -2.36
C GLU A 71 10.40 -3.49 -3.21
N ASP A 72 11.44 -4.14 -2.75
CA ASP A 72 12.79 -4.00 -3.33
C ASP A 72 13.02 -4.82 -4.61
N ASP A 73 12.13 -5.75 -4.93
CA ASP A 73 12.14 -6.60 -6.12
C ASP A 73 11.17 -6.16 -7.24
N VAL A 74 10.60 -4.97 -7.10
CA VAL A 74 9.66 -4.41 -8.08
C VAL A 74 10.35 -4.04 -9.40
N LEU A 75 9.71 -4.37 -10.51
CA LEU A 75 10.07 -3.95 -11.86
C LEU A 75 9.18 -2.79 -12.30
N LEU A 76 9.78 -1.62 -12.53
CA LEU A 76 9.05 -0.44 -13.03
C LEU A 76 8.81 -0.54 -14.54
N GLY A 77 7.56 -0.31 -14.94
CA GLY A 77 7.15 -0.19 -16.33
C GLY A 77 7.59 1.12 -16.99
N GLU A 78 7.21 1.28 -18.25
CA GLU A 78 7.46 2.48 -19.03
C GLU A 78 6.65 3.66 -18.48
N GLY A 79 7.26 4.86 -18.44
CA GLY A 79 6.64 6.08 -17.97
C GLY A 79 6.48 6.19 -16.46
N ALA A 80 7.14 5.32 -15.66
CA ALA A 80 7.06 5.37 -14.21
C ALA A 80 7.51 6.71 -13.62
N GLU A 81 8.50 7.35 -14.23
CA GLU A 81 9.00 8.67 -13.86
C GLU A 81 7.93 9.76 -13.92
N GLN A 82 6.94 9.67 -14.81
CA GLN A 82 5.84 10.63 -14.89
C GLN A 82 4.92 10.60 -13.66
N PHE A 83 4.90 9.46 -12.98
CA PHE A 83 4.06 9.23 -11.79
C PHE A 83 4.82 9.40 -10.48
N LEU A 84 6.14 9.22 -10.49
CA LEU A 84 6.93 9.07 -9.27
C LEU A 84 7.97 10.18 -9.07
N ALA A 85 8.33 10.95 -10.11
CA ALA A 85 9.27 12.06 -9.96
C ALA A 85 8.60 13.32 -9.39
N GLU A 86 7.30 13.50 -9.67
CA GLU A 86 6.49 14.62 -9.21
C GLU A 86 5.10 14.14 -8.81
N ASP A 87 4.44 14.85 -7.91
CA ASP A 87 3.15 14.48 -7.32
C ASP A 87 1.97 15.39 -7.75
N THR A 88 2.21 16.38 -8.59
CA THR A 88 1.17 17.32 -9.05
C THR A 88 -0.04 16.61 -9.64
N TRP A 89 0.17 15.54 -10.41
CA TRP A 89 -0.91 14.75 -11.00
C TRP A 89 -1.82 14.11 -9.94
N LEU A 90 -1.22 13.70 -8.81
CA LEU A 90 -1.95 13.08 -7.70
C LEU A 90 -2.81 14.12 -6.99
N GLN A 91 -2.23 15.29 -6.67
CA GLN A 91 -2.90 16.40 -6.01
C GLN A 91 -4.08 16.96 -6.82
N GLU A 92 -3.98 16.94 -8.16
CA GLU A 92 -5.06 17.37 -9.05
C GLU A 92 -6.24 16.39 -9.12
N ARG A 93 -6.05 15.12 -8.71
CA ARG A 93 -7.01 14.03 -8.90
C ARG A 93 -7.56 13.46 -7.62
N PHE A 94 -6.80 13.54 -6.55
CA PHE A 94 -7.17 13.00 -5.25
C PHE A 94 -7.09 14.11 -4.19
N ASP A 95 -8.15 14.21 -3.41
CA ASP A 95 -8.17 15.13 -2.27
C ASP A 95 -7.24 14.58 -1.17
N PRO A 96 -6.19 15.32 -0.76
CA PRO A 96 -5.24 14.87 0.27
C PRO A 96 -5.88 14.65 1.64
N ASP A 97 -7.05 15.26 1.90
CA ASP A 97 -7.79 15.11 3.14
C ASP A 97 -8.81 13.96 3.08
N SER A 98 -8.84 13.20 1.97
CA SER A 98 -9.68 12.02 1.83
C SER A 98 -8.87 10.73 1.93
N ALA A 99 -9.54 9.64 2.34
CA ALA A 99 -8.94 8.33 2.36
C ALA A 99 -8.93 7.72 0.94
N PHE A 100 -7.76 7.39 0.42
CA PHE A 100 -7.60 6.67 -0.85
C PHE A 100 -6.34 5.81 -0.86
N VAL A 101 -6.38 4.76 -1.67
CA VAL A 101 -5.21 3.97 -2.07
C VAL A 101 -5.20 3.86 -3.59
N VAL A 102 -4.03 4.07 -4.21
CA VAL A 102 -3.80 3.80 -5.63
C VAL A 102 -2.82 2.64 -5.73
N ARG A 103 -3.32 1.49 -6.15
CA ARG A 103 -2.49 0.31 -6.38
C ARG A 103 -1.79 0.45 -7.72
N LEU A 104 -0.47 0.39 -7.72
CA LEU A 104 0.39 0.67 -8.88
C LEU A 104 0.84 -0.61 -9.59
N GLU A 105 0.80 -1.73 -8.89
CA GLU A 105 1.31 -3.02 -9.38
C GLU A 105 0.25 -3.88 -10.05
N THR A 106 0.73 -4.89 -10.79
CA THR A 106 -0.08 -6.02 -11.28
C THR A 106 0.62 -7.35 -11.01
N MET A 107 -0.18 -8.38 -10.75
CA MET A 107 0.26 -9.78 -10.71
C MET A 107 -0.36 -10.57 -11.87
N PHE A 108 -0.75 -9.89 -12.95
CA PHE A 108 -1.36 -10.48 -14.14
C PHE A 108 -2.60 -11.35 -13.86
N MET A 109 -3.34 -11.00 -12.79
CA MET A 109 -4.64 -11.61 -12.46
C MET A 109 -5.77 -10.83 -13.10
N HIS A 110 -6.87 -11.53 -13.44
CA HIS A 110 -8.12 -10.87 -13.77
C HIS A 110 -8.73 -10.20 -12.54
N VAL A 111 -9.11 -8.95 -12.67
CA VAL A 111 -9.80 -8.19 -11.64
C VAL A 111 -11.10 -7.60 -12.18
N LEU A 112 -12.07 -7.40 -11.29
CA LEU A 112 -13.26 -6.62 -11.59
C LEU A 112 -12.99 -5.18 -11.17
N THR A 113 -13.39 -4.25 -12.03
CA THR A 113 -13.25 -2.82 -11.76
C THR A 113 -14.50 -2.06 -12.15
N SER A 114 -14.75 -0.92 -11.50
CA SER A 114 -15.80 0.02 -11.83
C SER A 114 -15.24 1.43 -12.05
N PRO A 115 -15.97 2.34 -12.71
CA PRO A 115 -15.51 3.73 -12.86
C PRO A 115 -15.34 4.42 -11.50
N SER A 116 -14.19 5.06 -11.28
CA SER A 116 -13.92 5.87 -10.07
C SER A 116 -14.36 7.32 -10.21
N GLY A 117 -14.54 7.81 -11.45
CA GLY A 117 -14.69 9.23 -11.73
C GLY A 117 -13.37 10.03 -11.75
N VAL A 118 -12.25 9.41 -11.40
CA VAL A 118 -10.92 10.01 -11.46
C VAL A 118 -10.46 10.11 -12.91
N ALA A 119 -9.99 11.30 -13.33
CA ALA A 119 -9.52 11.53 -14.69
C ALA A 119 -8.23 10.78 -14.99
N ASP A 120 -8.10 10.26 -16.21
CA ASP A 120 -6.90 9.57 -16.69
C ASP A 120 -5.67 10.48 -16.62
N TYR A 121 -4.49 9.87 -16.47
CA TYR A 121 -3.20 10.53 -16.51
C TYR A 121 -2.13 9.63 -17.13
N GLY A 122 -1.23 10.22 -17.93
CA GLY A 122 -0.10 9.51 -18.53
C GLY A 122 -0.50 8.26 -19.34
N GLY A 123 -1.69 8.27 -19.95
CA GLY A 123 -2.23 7.13 -20.70
C GLY A 123 -2.76 5.99 -19.80
N ARG A 124 -2.99 6.25 -18.51
CA ARG A 124 -3.49 5.26 -17.53
C ARG A 124 -4.77 5.75 -16.87
N ALA A 125 -5.68 4.82 -16.61
CA ALA A 125 -6.93 5.05 -15.91
C ALA A 125 -6.82 4.63 -14.42
N PHE A 126 -7.76 5.08 -13.61
CA PHE A 126 -7.84 4.82 -12.15
C PHE A 126 -9.19 4.18 -11.76
N PRO A 127 -9.60 3.06 -12.35
CA PRO A 127 -10.85 2.41 -11.95
C PRO A 127 -10.78 1.92 -10.50
N LEU A 128 -11.93 1.85 -9.84
CA LEU A 128 -12.05 1.22 -8.51
C LEU A 128 -11.86 -0.28 -8.62
N LEU A 129 -11.11 -0.86 -7.71
CA LEU A 129 -10.92 -2.31 -7.57
C LEU A 129 -12.13 -2.92 -6.85
N GLU A 130 -12.90 -3.74 -7.55
CA GLU A 130 -14.15 -4.36 -7.07
C GLU A 130 -14.00 -5.84 -6.73
N SER A 131 -12.84 -6.43 -6.99
CA SER A 131 -12.54 -7.81 -6.64
C SER A 131 -11.33 -7.89 -5.73
N GLU A 132 -11.14 -9.07 -5.15
CA GLU A 132 -9.91 -9.38 -4.43
C GLU A 132 -8.69 -9.31 -5.35
N HIS A 133 -7.61 -8.80 -4.81
CA HIS A 133 -6.28 -8.83 -5.39
C HIS A 133 -5.25 -9.08 -4.28
N CYS A 134 -4.04 -9.49 -4.65
CA CYS A 134 -2.93 -9.71 -3.72
C CYS A 134 -1.68 -8.94 -4.17
N GLY A 135 -0.69 -8.86 -3.27
CA GLY A 135 0.57 -8.17 -3.47
C GLY A 135 0.55 -6.71 -2.99
N THR A 136 1.66 -6.27 -2.43
CA THR A 136 1.92 -4.91 -1.93
C THR A 136 3.18 -4.28 -2.52
N ALA A 137 3.65 -4.80 -3.68
CA ALA A 137 4.92 -4.39 -4.27
C ALA A 137 4.94 -2.94 -4.75
N GLY A 138 3.78 -2.32 -4.99
CA GLY A 138 3.73 -0.91 -5.37
C GLY A 138 2.35 -0.28 -5.17
N TYR A 139 2.27 0.75 -4.30
CA TYR A 139 1.03 1.51 -4.08
C TYR A 139 1.30 2.92 -3.55
N ILE A 140 0.32 3.81 -3.72
CA ILE A 140 0.25 5.11 -3.04
C ILE A 140 -0.87 5.03 -2.01
N ILE A 141 -0.64 5.57 -0.82
CA ILE A 141 -1.62 5.58 0.26
C ILE A 141 -1.70 6.97 0.90
N SER A 142 -2.91 7.50 1.07
CA SER A 142 -3.15 8.79 1.72
C SER A 142 -3.03 8.68 3.23
N ARG A 143 -2.80 9.84 3.89
CA ARG A 143 -2.78 9.98 5.35
C ARG A 143 -4.02 9.39 6.01
N GLU A 144 -5.20 9.70 5.47
CA GLU A 144 -6.45 9.24 6.04
C GLU A 144 -6.65 7.72 5.84
N ALA A 145 -6.14 7.16 4.74
CA ALA A 145 -6.15 5.71 4.56
C ALA A 145 -5.15 5.01 5.50
N MET A 146 -3.97 5.59 5.75
CA MET A 146 -3.02 5.05 6.74
C MET A 146 -3.65 5.01 8.14
N ARG A 147 -4.30 6.10 8.58
CA ARG A 147 -5.04 6.14 9.85
C ARG A 147 -6.13 5.08 9.91
N PHE A 148 -6.96 5.02 8.88
CA PHE A 148 -8.04 4.03 8.79
C PHE A 148 -7.53 2.61 9.00
N PHE A 149 -6.47 2.22 8.30
CA PHE A 149 -5.93 0.86 8.44
C PHE A 149 -5.29 0.63 9.82
N LEU A 150 -4.50 1.56 10.33
CA LEU A 150 -3.86 1.41 11.65
C LEU A 150 -4.91 1.33 12.77
N ASP A 151 -5.89 2.23 12.78
CA ASP A 151 -6.97 2.22 13.79
C ASP A 151 -7.76 0.91 13.75
N ARG A 152 -8.02 0.41 12.55
CA ARG A 152 -8.71 -0.87 12.35
C ARG A 152 -7.86 -2.04 12.85
N PHE A 153 -6.60 -2.12 12.47
CA PHE A 153 -5.69 -3.21 12.83
C PHE A 153 -5.43 -3.28 14.33
N ALA A 154 -5.43 -2.13 15.01
CA ALA A 154 -5.24 -2.06 16.45
C ALA A 154 -6.34 -2.78 17.25
N VAL A 155 -7.54 -2.92 16.69
CA VAL A 155 -8.71 -3.48 17.39
C VAL A 155 -9.18 -4.83 16.83
N LEU A 156 -8.65 -5.28 15.69
CA LEU A 156 -9.06 -6.54 15.10
C LEU A 156 -8.56 -7.74 15.91
N PRO A 157 -9.43 -8.74 16.17
CA PRO A 157 -8.99 -9.98 16.80
C PRO A 157 -8.14 -10.81 15.82
N PRO A 158 -7.28 -11.72 16.33
CA PRO A 158 -6.33 -12.48 15.51
C PRO A 158 -6.96 -13.16 14.30
N GLU A 159 -8.13 -13.78 14.47
CA GLU A 159 -8.83 -14.52 13.41
C GLU A 159 -9.38 -13.68 12.26
N ARG A 160 -9.40 -12.35 12.42
CA ARG A 160 -9.81 -11.39 11.40
C ARG A 160 -8.64 -10.73 10.69
N LEU A 161 -7.41 -11.01 11.12
CA LEU A 161 -6.20 -10.54 10.47
C LEU A 161 -5.77 -11.55 9.40
N HIS A 162 -5.36 -11.04 8.26
CA HIS A 162 -4.82 -11.77 7.11
C HIS A 162 -3.49 -11.14 6.71
N PRO A 163 -2.72 -11.69 5.77
CA PRO A 163 -1.58 -11.00 5.18
C PRO A 163 -1.95 -9.57 4.76
N VAL A 164 -1.01 -8.63 4.87
CA VAL A 164 -1.28 -7.19 4.72
C VAL A 164 -1.88 -6.83 3.36
N ASP A 165 -1.47 -7.52 2.32
CA ASP A 165 -2.00 -7.36 0.97
C ASP A 165 -3.49 -7.72 0.89
N LEU A 166 -3.92 -8.80 1.55
CA LEU A 166 -5.32 -9.18 1.64
C LEU A 166 -6.13 -8.21 2.53
N MET A 167 -5.49 -7.62 3.55
CA MET A 167 -6.15 -6.57 4.35
C MET A 167 -6.38 -5.29 3.55
N MET A 168 -5.48 -4.96 2.62
CA MET A 168 -5.57 -3.77 1.78
C MET A 168 -6.37 -3.98 0.50
N PHE A 169 -6.18 -5.11 -0.17
CA PHE A 169 -6.65 -5.37 -1.54
C PHE A 169 -7.52 -6.63 -1.65
N GLY A 170 -7.79 -7.32 -0.54
CA GLY A 170 -8.70 -8.46 -0.49
C GLY A 170 -10.14 -8.08 -0.80
N ASN A 171 -11.08 -8.87 -0.30
CA ASN A 171 -12.50 -8.66 -0.58
C ASN A 171 -12.92 -7.21 -0.23
N PRO A 172 -13.60 -6.48 -1.15
CA PRO A 172 -14.09 -5.11 -0.90
C PRO A 172 -14.93 -4.97 0.37
N ASP A 173 -15.72 -5.99 0.73
CA ASP A 173 -16.51 -5.98 1.96
C ASP A 173 -15.62 -5.96 3.23
N ASP A 174 -14.44 -6.58 3.17
CA ASP A 174 -13.47 -6.58 4.28
C ASP A 174 -12.72 -5.24 4.40
N ARG A 175 -12.72 -4.42 3.37
CA ARG A 175 -12.13 -3.08 3.35
C ARG A 175 -13.06 -2.00 3.93
N GLU A 176 -14.29 -2.34 4.31
CA GLU A 176 -15.29 -1.44 4.90
C GLU A 176 -15.53 -0.16 4.07
N GLY A 177 -15.49 -0.30 2.75
CA GLY A 177 -15.71 0.82 1.83
C GLY A 177 -14.49 1.71 1.57
N MET A 178 -13.30 1.34 2.04
CA MET A 178 -12.06 2.03 1.67
C MET A 178 -11.88 2.01 0.14
N PRO A 179 -11.85 3.17 -0.54
CA PRO A 179 -11.67 3.21 -1.99
C PRO A 179 -10.24 2.83 -2.37
N VAL A 180 -10.11 1.83 -3.21
CA VAL A 180 -8.85 1.42 -3.82
C VAL A 180 -8.96 1.58 -5.32
N CYS A 181 -8.15 2.44 -5.91
CA CYS A 181 -8.01 2.55 -7.36
C CYS A 181 -6.92 1.59 -7.84
N GLN A 182 -7.21 0.83 -8.89
CA GLN A 182 -6.20 0.07 -9.61
C GLN A 182 -5.67 0.92 -10.77
N LEU A 183 -4.40 1.25 -10.80
CA LEU A 183 -3.81 1.92 -11.96
C LEU A 183 -3.80 0.97 -13.16
N ASN A 184 -4.39 1.37 -14.28
CA ASN A 184 -4.54 0.54 -15.47
C ASN A 184 -4.15 1.29 -16.76
N PRO A 185 -3.14 0.82 -17.52
CA PRO A 185 -2.19 -0.26 -17.18
C PRO A 185 -1.42 -0.01 -15.89
N ALA A 186 -0.99 -1.09 -15.21
CA ALA A 186 -0.20 -0.99 -13.98
C ALA A 186 1.17 -0.35 -14.24
N LEU A 187 1.75 0.28 -13.21
CA LEU A 187 3.03 0.97 -13.28
C LEU A 187 4.22 0.03 -13.04
N CYS A 188 3.98 -1.02 -12.28
CA CYS A 188 5.01 -1.98 -11.91
C CYS A 188 4.45 -3.40 -11.79
N ALA A 189 5.36 -4.35 -11.71
CA ALA A 189 5.09 -5.77 -11.43
C ALA A 189 6.24 -6.34 -10.58
N GLN A 190 5.97 -7.44 -9.92
CA GLN A 190 6.92 -8.26 -9.16
C GLN A 190 7.22 -9.55 -9.90
#